data_d42c3ad4ec628594dac53cb99bd77022
#
_entry.id   d42c3ad4ec628594dac53cb99bd77022
#
_cell.length_a   1.000
_cell.length_b   1.000
_cell.length_c   1.000
_cell.angle_alpha   90.00
_cell.angle_beta   90.00
_cell.angle_gamma   90.00
#
_symmetry.space_group_name_H-M   'P 1'
#
loop_
_entity.id
_entity.type
_entity.pdbx_description
1 polymer ?
#
loop_
_entity_poly.entity_id
_entity_poly.type
_entity_poly.pdbx_seq_one_letter_code
_entity_poly.pdbx_strand_id
1 'polypeptide(L)'
;MVMAEIVRKEPEGVLEDASSFDTEQLGFMCGIEVHQQLATGKLHSRQPCDLFDVTIETVPDEWPRYSRKLRLASGEGGVVDIAARFEKRRNRSFVYIQSPNAGLIELDDSPPLPHDSDALDIALTVSAMLESKPVTAIQTMRKTVVDGSNTSGFQRTSLISTDGVPKTEIGDVGI
;
A
#
# COMPACT_ATOMS: atom_id res chain seq x y z
N MET A 1 -1.56 9.65 4.32
CA MET A 1 -2.79 9.11 3.70
C MET A 1 -3.80 8.94 4.82
N VAL A 2 -4.74 9.86 4.96
CA VAL A 2 -5.80 9.74 5.96
C VAL A 2 -6.77 8.69 5.45
N MET A 3 -6.80 7.52 6.08
CA MET A 3 -7.85 6.54 5.84
C MET A 3 -9.15 7.05 6.44
N ALA A 4 -10.15 7.32 5.62
CA ALA A 4 -11.49 7.57 6.10
C ALA A 4 -12.00 6.28 6.75
N GLU A 5 -12.26 6.34 8.04
CA GLU A 5 -12.91 5.27 8.79
C GLU A 5 -14.33 5.09 8.22
N ILE A 6 -14.53 4.03 7.46
CA ILE A 6 -15.87 3.63 7.05
C ILE A 6 -16.50 2.96 8.26
N VAL A 7 -17.26 3.72 9.04
CA VAL A 7 -18.14 3.15 10.07
C VAL A 7 -19.17 2.29 9.34
N ARG A 8 -18.93 1.00 9.22
CA ARG A 8 -19.96 0.04 8.84
C ARG A 8 -20.94 -0.04 10.01
N LYS A 9 -22.17 0.38 9.80
CA LYS A 9 -23.25 -0.04 10.68
C LYS A 9 -23.30 -1.56 10.62
N GLU A 10 -23.03 -2.21 11.75
CA GLU A 10 -23.23 -3.63 11.87
C GLU A 10 -24.71 -3.92 11.60
N PRO A 11 -25.03 -4.97 10.83
CA PRO A 11 -26.41 -5.36 10.68
C PRO A 11 -26.98 -5.69 12.06
N GLU A 12 -28.15 -5.15 12.38
CA GLU A 12 -28.91 -5.50 13.58
C GLU A 12 -29.36 -6.97 13.47
N GLY A 13 -28.46 -7.88 13.75
CA GLY A 13 -28.72 -9.32 13.86
C GLY A 13 -28.09 -9.84 15.13
N VAL A 14 -28.74 -10.77 15.77
CA VAL A 14 -28.15 -11.51 16.87
C VAL A 14 -26.92 -12.23 16.29
N LEU A 15 -25.72 -11.77 16.67
CA LEU A 15 -24.51 -12.53 16.41
C LEU A 15 -24.67 -13.86 17.17
N GLU A 16 -24.91 -14.93 16.43
CA GLU A 16 -24.80 -16.27 17.01
C GLU A 16 -23.37 -16.40 17.57
N ASP A 17 -23.27 -16.99 18.75
CA ASP A 17 -22.00 -17.18 19.40
C ASP A 17 -21.06 -17.96 18.45
N ALA A 18 -19.98 -17.34 18.04
CA ALA A 18 -18.99 -17.92 17.13
C ALA A 18 -18.39 -19.24 17.65
N SER A 19 -18.47 -19.48 18.95
CA SER A 19 -18.10 -20.76 19.58
C SER A 19 -18.98 -21.93 19.17
N SER A 20 -20.17 -21.68 18.60
CA SER A 20 -21.08 -22.71 18.11
C SER A 20 -20.73 -23.28 16.74
N PHE A 21 -19.81 -22.65 15.99
CA PHE A 21 -19.43 -23.10 14.66
C PHE A 21 -18.28 -24.10 14.72
N ASP A 22 -18.44 -25.21 14.01
CA ASP A 22 -17.36 -26.16 13.74
C ASP A 22 -16.51 -25.61 12.60
N THR A 23 -15.37 -25.04 12.95
CA THR A 23 -14.46 -24.38 12.00
C THR A 23 -13.84 -25.36 11.01
N GLU A 24 -13.67 -26.64 11.38
CA GLU A 24 -13.16 -27.67 10.48
C GLU A 24 -14.20 -28.04 9.42
N GLN A 25 -15.46 -28.23 9.82
CA GLN A 25 -16.56 -28.50 8.91
C GLN A 25 -16.81 -27.36 7.93
N LEU A 26 -16.65 -26.12 8.37
CA LEU A 26 -16.77 -24.94 7.53
C LEU A 26 -15.59 -24.74 6.59
N GLY A 27 -14.47 -25.44 6.80
CA GLY A 27 -13.23 -25.21 6.08
C GLY A 27 -12.70 -23.79 6.31
N PHE A 28 -12.89 -23.26 7.52
CA PHE A 28 -12.50 -21.89 7.83
C PHE A 28 -10.99 -21.70 7.68
N MET A 29 -10.62 -20.73 6.86
CA MET A 29 -9.24 -20.32 6.68
C MET A 29 -9.13 -18.79 6.87
N CYS A 30 -8.12 -18.35 7.58
CA CYS A 30 -7.82 -16.92 7.70
C CYS A 30 -6.36 -16.65 7.37
N GLY A 31 -6.09 -15.44 6.88
CA GLY A 31 -4.75 -14.91 6.67
C GLY A 31 -4.59 -13.60 7.43
N ILE A 32 -3.39 -13.32 7.88
CA ILE A 32 -3.04 -12.07 8.54
C ILE A 32 -2.04 -11.36 7.66
N GLU A 33 -2.29 -10.08 7.35
CA GLU A 33 -1.35 -9.19 6.70
C GLU A 33 -0.75 -8.25 7.74
N VAL A 34 0.58 -8.22 7.82
CA VAL A 34 1.31 -7.37 8.77
C VAL A 34 2.10 -6.33 7.98
N HIS A 35 1.92 -5.07 8.32
CA HIS A 35 2.67 -3.95 7.76
C HIS A 35 3.67 -3.43 8.79
N GLN A 36 4.95 -3.44 8.43
CA GLN A 36 6.02 -2.89 9.24
C GLN A 36 6.76 -1.81 8.47
N GLN A 37 6.73 -0.58 8.98
CA GLN A 37 7.54 0.50 8.45
C GLN A 37 8.99 0.35 8.91
N LEU A 38 9.93 0.48 7.97
CA LEU A 38 11.35 0.40 8.24
C LEU A 38 11.93 1.79 8.53
N ALA A 39 12.96 1.86 9.39
CA ALA A 39 13.72 3.07 9.67
C ALA A 39 14.81 3.31 8.61
N THR A 40 14.42 3.32 7.33
CA THR A 40 15.26 3.56 6.17
C THR A 40 14.73 4.73 5.35
N GLY A 41 15.38 5.10 4.29
CA GLY A 41 14.75 5.92 3.25
C GLY A 41 13.61 5.17 2.58
N LYS A 42 12.70 5.90 1.94
CA LYS A 42 11.63 5.27 1.15
C LYS A 42 12.20 4.44 0.02
N LEU A 43 11.62 3.27 -0.21
CA LEU A 43 12.15 2.21 -1.06
C LEU A 43 12.63 2.67 -2.45
N HIS A 44 11.90 3.58 -3.10
CA HIS A 44 12.16 4.01 -4.48
C HIS A 44 12.44 5.50 -4.65
N SER A 45 12.51 6.28 -3.58
CA SER A 45 12.74 7.73 -3.66
C SER A 45 13.85 8.25 -2.76
N ARG A 46 14.25 7.48 -1.77
CA ARG A 46 15.24 7.88 -0.75
C ARG A 46 14.79 9.06 0.12
N GLN A 47 13.51 9.47 0.00
CA GLN A 47 12.96 10.45 0.92
C GLN A 47 12.90 9.88 2.34
N PRO A 48 13.00 10.72 3.37
CA PRO A 48 12.82 10.27 4.75
C PRO A 48 11.49 9.56 4.97
N CYS A 49 11.46 8.61 5.89
CA CYS A 49 10.24 7.90 6.29
C CYS A 49 9.55 8.49 7.53
N ASP A 50 9.87 9.73 7.90
CA ASP A 50 9.27 10.40 9.04
C ASP A 50 7.74 10.46 8.89
N LEU A 51 7.05 10.17 9.98
CA LEU A 51 5.60 10.31 10.07
C LEU A 51 5.25 11.70 10.59
N PHE A 52 4.28 12.33 9.95
CA PHE A 52 3.70 13.58 10.40
C PHE A 52 2.29 13.31 10.92
N ASP A 53 2.05 13.65 12.18
CA ASP A 53 0.71 13.58 12.77
C ASP A 53 -0.07 14.84 12.39
N VAL A 54 -0.50 14.91 11.15
CA VAL A 54 -1.25 16.03 10.58
C VAL A 54 -2.55 15.59 9.96
N THR A 55 -3.59 16.38 10.16
CA THR A 55 -4.89 16.24 9.50
C THR A 55 -5.04 17.34 8.43
N ILE A 56 -6.15 17.29 7.69
CA ILE A 56 -6.45 18.33 6.72
C ILE A 56 -6.61 19.73 7.37
N GLU A 57 -7.01 19.76 8.64
CA GLU A 57 -7.22 20.99 9.40
C GLU A 57 -5.92 21.49 10.06
N THR A 58 -4.96 20.59 10.31
CA THR A 58 -3.72 20.90 11.04
C THR A 58 -2.48 20.93 10.16
N VAL A 59 -2.63 20.63 8.87
CA VAL A 59 -1.50 20.64 7.93
C VAL A 59 -0.93 22.06 7.81
N PRO A 60 0.41 22.22 7.94
CA PRO A 60 1.06 23.53 7.89
C PRO A 60 0.78 24.29 6.60
N ASP A 61 0.54 25.59 6.70
CA ASP A 61 0.23 26.44 5.55
C ASP A 61 1.42 26.61 4.60
N GLU A 62 2.62 26.50 5.10
CA GLU A 62 3.86 26.58 4.34
C GLU A 62 4.12 25.36 3.44
N TRP A 63 3.40 24.24 3.62
CA TRP A 63 3.56 23.10 2.74
C TRP A 63 3.00 23.40 1.35
N PRO A 64 3.76 23.16 0.27
CA PRO A 64 3.32 23.42 -1.09
C PRO A 64 2.02 22.71 -1.43
N ARG A 65 1.14 23.40 -2.11
CA ARG A 65 -0.16 22.88 -2.56
C ARG A 65 -0.26 22.98 -4.07
N TYR A 66 -0.63 21.87 -4.71
CA TYR A 66 -0.77 21.77 -6.16
C TYR A 66 -2.19 21.32 -6.51
N SER A 67 -2.84 22.05 -7.41
CA SER A 67 -4.16 21.65 -7.91
C SER A 67 -4.00 20.95 -9.25
N ARG A 68 -4.58 19.76 -9.36
CA ARG A 68 -4.57 18.95 -10.59
C ARG A 68 -5.98 18.47 -10.94
N LYS A 69 -6.22 18.29 -12.24
CA LYS A 69 -7.37 17.56 -12.77
C LYS A 69 -6.92 16.21 -13.30
N LEU A 70 -7.80 15.21 -13.18
CA LEU A 70 -7.53 13.89 -13.69
C LEU A 70 -7.23 13.94 -15.21
N ARG A 71 -6.07 13.44 -15.60
CA ARG A 71 -5.71 13.17 -16.99
C ARG A 71 -6.00 11.70 -17.30
N LEU A 72 -6.76 11.46 -18.37
CA LEU A 72 -6.94 10.11 -18.86
C LEU A 72 -5.71 9.73 -19.69
N ALA A 73 -5.04 8.65 -19.28
CA ALA A 73 -4.03 8.01 -20.09
C ALA A 73 -4.59 6.73 -20.69
N SER A 74 -4.25 6.46 -21.96
CA SER A 74 -4.51 5.16 -22.58
C SER A 74 -3.41 4.19 -22.19
N GLY A 75 -3.78 2.95 -21.85
CA GLY A 75 -2.82 1.85 -21.75
C GLY A 75 -2.21 1.47 -23.11
N GLU A 76 -1.29 0.52 -23.10
CA GLU A 76 -0.58 0.07 -24.31
C GLU A 76 -1.54 -0.41 -25.42
N GLY A 77 -2.70 -0.96 -25.06
CA GLY A 77 -3.75 -1.35 -26.01
C GLY A 77 -4.68 -0.22 -26.46
N GLY A 78 -4.39 1.04 -26.15
CA GLY A 78 -5.25 2.19 -26.48
C GLY A 78 -6.53 2.27 -25.65
N VAL A 79 -6.71 1.40 -24.68
CA VAL A 79 -7.90 1.33 -23.83
C VAL A 79 -7.71 2.18 -22.59
N VAL A 80 -8.69 3.00 -22.27
CA VAL A 80 -8.72 3.79 -21.03
C VAL A 80 -9.37 2.95 -19.94
N ASP A 81 -8.73 2.91 -18.76
CA ASP A 81 -9.25 2.25 -17.58
C ASP A 81 -10.67 2.72 -17.23
N ILE A 82 -11.54 1.78 -16.85
CA ILE A 82 -12.97 2.04 -16.60
C ILE A 82 -13.13 2.94 -15.37
N ALA A 83 -12.36 2.70 -14.30
CA ALA A 83 -12.43 3.49 -13.07
C ALA A 83 -11.95 4.94 -13.34
N ALA A 84 -10.88 5.09 -14.11
CA ALA A 84 -10.37 6.40 -14.53
C ALA A 84 -11.39 7.16 -15.38
N ARG A 85 -12.09 6.47 -16.29
CA ARG A 85 -13.16 7.06 -17.11
C ARG A 85 -14.35 7.50 -16.25
N PHE A 86 -14.73 6.69 -15.27
CA PHE A 86 -15.79 7.03 -14.33
C PHE A 86 -15.41 8.24 -13.48
N GLU A 87 -14.20 8.26 -12.94
CA GLU A 87 -13.72 9.38 -12.13
C GLU A 87 -13.63 10.70 -12.93
N LYS A 88 -13.21 10.62 -14.18
CA LYS A 88 -13.18 11.78 -15.08
C LYS A 88 -14.55 12.45 -15.27
N ARG A 89 -15.63 11.66 -15.28
CA ARG A 89 -17.00 12.19 -15.43
C ARG A 89 -17.41 13.07 -14.24
N ARG A 90 -16.82 12.84 -13.06
CA ARG A 90 -17.09 13.63 -11.85
C ARG A 90 -16.53 15.04 -11.93
N ASN A 91 -15.64 15.33 -12.87
CA ASN A 91 -15.03 16.63 -13.15
C ASN A 91 -14.50 17.34 -11.91
N ARG A 92 -13.84 16.60 -11.02
CA ARG A 92 -13.25 17.11 -9.78
C ARG A 92 -11.85 17.64 -10.01
N SER A 93 -11.44 18.60 -9.17
CA SER A 93 -10.03 18.98 -8.99
C SER A 93 -9.50 18.36 -7.70
N PHE A 94 -8.23 18.00 -7.69
CA PHE A 94 -7.56 17.40 -6.55
C PHE A 94 -6.46 18.34 -6.08
N VAL A 95 -6.39 18.56 -4.78
CA VAL A 95 -5.32 19.35 -4.17
C VAL A 95 -4.33 18.39 -3.50
N TYR A 96 -3.11 18.45 -3.95
CA TYR A 96 -1.99 17.69 -3.37
C TYR A 96 -1.23 18.60 -2.44
N ILE A 97 -0.98 18.12 -1.24
CA ILE A 97 -0.18 18.81 -0.24
C ILE A 97 1.13 18.05 -0.12
N GLN A 98 2.23 18.73 -0.40
CA GLN A 98 3.55 18.14 -0.38
C GLN A 98 4.17 18.29 1.01
N SER A 99 4.33 17.16 1.73
CA SER A 99 5.08 17.12 2.97
C SER A 99 6.59 17.24 2.72
N PRO A 100 7.42 17.58 3.72
CA PRO A 100 8.87 17.65 3.58
C PRO A 100 9.54 16.35 3.15
N ASN A 101 8.89 15.22 3.36
CA ASN A 101 9.37 13.89 2.97
C ASN A 101 8.72 13.37 1.68
N ALA A 102 8.17 14.26 0.85
CA ALA A 102 7.62 13.94 -0.46
C ALA A 102 8.36 14.69 -1.56
N GLY A 103 8.91 13.95 -2.51
CA GLY A 103 9.62 14.49 -3.68
C GLY A 103 8.84 14.24 -4.97
N LEU A 104 9.54 14.42 -6.10
CA LEU A 104 8.94 14.26 -7.43
C LEU A 104 8.48 12.83 -7.72
N ILE A 105 9.10 11.84 -7.09
CA ILE A 105 8.72 10.43 -7.27
C ILE A 105 7.38 10.15 -6.59
N GLU A 106 7.14 10.70 -5.41
CA GLU A 106 5.86 10.61 -4.71
C GLU A 106 4.75 11.38 -5.42
N LEU A 107 5.10 12.44 -6.13
CA LEU A 107 4.20 13.21 -6.97
C LEU A 107 3.96 12.59 -8.36
N ASP A 108 4.61 11.45 -8.65
CA ASP A 108 4.61 10.78 -9.96
C ASP A 108 5.15 11.66 -11.12
N ASP A 109 6.05 12.55 -10.81
CA ASP A 109 6.68 13.46 -11.76
C ASP A 109 8.12 13.02 -12.13
N SER A 110 8.62 11.96 -11.52
CA SER A 110 9.91 11.34 -11.81
C SER A 110 9.85 9.82 -11.75
N PRO A 111 10.66 9.12 -12.55
CA PRO A 111 10.75 7.67 -12.48
C PRO A 111 11.32 7.21 -11.12
N PRO A 112 10.90 6.01 -10.63
CA PRO A 112 11.41 5.47 -9.38
C PRO A 112 12.90 5.14 -9.47
N LEU A 113 13.59 5.30 -8.36
CA LEU A 113 14.95 4.81 -8.18
C LEU A 113 14.96 3.28 -7.97
N PRO A 114 16.11 2.61 -8.14
CA PRO A 114 16.29 1.22 -7.68
C PRO A 114 15.95 1.07 -6.20
N HIS A 115 15.77 -0.15 -5.72
CA HIS A 115 15.50 -0.43 -4.31
C HIS A 115 16.55 0.21 -3.39
N ASP A 116 16.07 0.69 -2.25
CA ASP A 116 16.95 1.08 -1.15
C ASP A 116 17.71 -0.14 -0.62
N SER A 117 19.05 -0.05 -0.55
CA SER A 117 19.90 -1.17 -0.13
C SER A 117 19.64 -1.59 1.32
N ASP A 118 19.48 -0.60 2.21
CA ASP A 118 19.29 -0.87 3.63
C ASP A 118 17.92 -1.53 3.87
N ALA A 119 16.89 -1.09 3.14
CA ALA A 119 15.59 -1.73 3.19
C ALA A 119 15.63 -3.17 2.65
N LEU A 120 16.40 -3.43 1.60
CA LEU A 120 16.59 -4.78 1.06
C LEU A 120 17.32 -5.69 2.05
N ASP A 121 18.38 -5.20 2.68
CA ASP A 121 19.16 -5.96 3.66
C ASP A 121 18.31 -6.33 4.89
N ILE A 122 17.46 -5.40 5.36
CA ILE A 122 16.50 -5.69 6.42
C ILE A 122 15.49 -6.76 5.98
N ALA A 123 14.92 -6.62 4.77
CA ALA A 123 13.95 -7.58 4.25
C ALA A 123 14.55 -8.98 4.09
N LEU A 124 15.79 -9.09 3.62
CA LEU A 124 16.50 -10.38 3.54
C LEU A 124 16.80 -10.95 4.91
N THR A 125 17.14 -10.11 5.89
CA THR A 125 17.35 -10.53 7.28
C THR A 125 16.06 -11.11 7.86
N VAL A 126 14.93 -10.42 7.69
CA VAL A 126 13.62 -10.90 8.11
C VAL A 126 13.27 -12.21 7.40
N SER A 127 13.52 -12.30 6.10
CA SER A 127 13.31 -13.53 5.32
C SER A 127 14.10 -14.73 5.91
N ALA A 128 15.35 -14.50 6.30
CA ALA A 128 16.15 -15.53 6.95
C ALA A 128 15.61 -15.94 8.33
N MET A 129 15.13 -14.95 9.12
CA MET A 129 14.50 -15.21 10.43
C MET A 129 13.20 -16.03 10.31
N LEU A 130 12.47 -15.84 9.21
CA LEU A 130 11.22 -16.54 8.92
C LEU A 130 11.44 -17.87 8.16
N GLU A 131 12.67 -18.27 7.97
CA GLU A 131 13.05 -19.46 7.18
C GLU A 131 12.45 -19.46 5.76
N SER A 132 12.19 -18.25 5.21
CA SER A 132 11.63 -18.11 3.87
C SER A 132 12.71 -18.24 2.79
N LYS A 133 12.27 -18.57 1.58
CA LYS A 133 13.13 -18.72 0.41
C LYS A 133 13.23 -17.42 -0.36
N PRO A 134 14.40 -16.77 -0.45
CA PRO A 134 14.55 -15.58 -1.29
C PRO A 134 14.26 -15.92 -2.75
N VAL A 135 13.61 -14.97 -3.45
CA VAL A 135 13.37 -15.11 -4.89
C VAL A 135 14.66 -14.95 -5.68
N THR A 136 14.73 -15.58 -6.84
CA THR A 136 15.91 -15.49 -7.73
C THR A 136 15.99 -14.17 -8.48
N ALA A 137 14.88 -13.46 -8.61
CA ALA A 137 14.81 -12.15 -9.23
C ALA A 137 13.71 -11.33 -8.56
N ILE A 138 14.06 -10.14 -8.08
CA ILE A 138 13.10 -9.23 -7.47
C ILE A 138 12.30 -8.52 -8.57
N GLN A 139 11.00 -8.72 -8.54
CA GLN A 139 10.07 -8.05 -9.44
C GLN A 139 9.29 -6.99 -8.67
N THR A 140 9.32 -5.77 -9.16
CA THR A 140 8.51 -4.68 -8.58
C THR A 140 7.21 -4.57 -9.35
N MET A 141 6.11 -4.78 -8.65
CA MET A 141 4.76 -4.66 -9.20
C MET A 141 4.20 -3.27 -8.93
N ARG A 142 3.48 -2.72 -9.91
CA ARG A 142 2.66 -1.51 -9.72
C ARG A 142 1.20 -1.93 -9.57
N LYS A 143 0.62 -1.55 -8.45
CA LYS A 143 -0.82 -1.70 -8.26
C LYS A 143 -1.53 -0.52 -8.92
N THR A 144 -2.31 -0.78 -9.97
CA THR A 144 -3.08 0.26 -10.64
C THR A 144 -4.27 0.64 -9.78
N VAL A 145 -4.28 1.87 -9.30
CA VAL A 145 -5.42 2.48 -8.60
C VAL A 145 -5.64 3.87 -9.16
N VAL A 146 -6.88 4.35 -9.05
CA VAL A 146 -7.19 5.75 -9.32
C VAL A 146 -7.11 6.50 -8.00
N ASP A 147 -6.02 7.23 -7.80
CA ASP A 147 -5.79 8.04 -6.61
C ASP A 147 -5.70 9.51 -7.00
N GLY A 148 -6.69 10.28 -6.60
CA GLY A 148 -6.78 11.68 -6.95
C GLY A 148 -6.82 11.90 -8.47
N SER A 149 -5.90 12.69 -8.98
CA SER A 149 -5.76 12.97 -10.42
C SER A 149 -4.97 11.90 -11.18
N ASN A 150 -4.50 10.88 -10.50
CA ASN A 150 -3.57 9.89 -11.03
C ASN A 150 -4.26 8.56 -11.29
N THR A 151 -4.01 7.97 -12.46
CA THR A 151 -4.60 6.69 -12.87
C THR A 151 -3.68 5.52 -12.69
N SER A 152 -2.43 5.74 -12.29
CA SER A 152 -1.40 4.72 -12.25
C SER A 152 -0.89 4.41 -10.84
N GLY A 153 -1.62 4.76 -9.82
CA GLY A 153 -1.38 4.49 -8.40
C GLY A 153 0.02 4.08 -7.94
N PHE A 154 0.31 4.31 -6.68
CA PHE A 154 1.67 4.37 -6.14
C PHE A 154 2.15 3.16 -5.35
N GLN A 155 1.34 2.14 -5.17
CA GLN A 155 1.85 0.97 -4.47
C GLN A 155 2.77 0.19 -5.39
N ARG A 156 4.07 0.41 -5.20
CA ARG A 156 5.10 -0.45 -5.76
C ARG A 156 5.43 -1.50 -4.72
N THR A 157 5.12 -2.74 -5.02
CA THR A 157 5.37 -3.87 -4.14
C THR A 157 6.42 -4.76 -4.78
N SER A 158 7.42 -5.14 -4.01
CA SER A 158 8.48 -6.06 -4.45
C SER A 158 8.44 -7.32 -3.61
N LEU A 159 8.36 -8.46 -4.28
CA LEU A 159 8.45 -9.76 -3.61
C LEU A 159 9.92 -10.07 -3.34
N ILE A 160 10.26 -10.35 -2.09
CA ILE A 160 11.63 -10.66 -1.67
C ILE A 160 11.79 -12.15 -1.37
N SER A 161 10.80 -12.76 -0.73
CA SER A 161 10.85 -14.18 -0.38
C SER A 161 9.45 -14.79 -0.30
N THR A 162 9.39 -16.11 -0.31
CA THR A 162 8.17 -16.93 -0.20
C THR A 162 8.41 -18.15 0.68
N ASP A 163 7.36 -18.88 0.96
CA ASP A 163 7.40 -20.20 1.62
C ASP A 163 8.09 -20.18 2.99
N GLY A 164 7.92 -19.11 3.77
CA GLY A 164 8.36 -19.07 5.15
C GLY A 164 7.46 -19.91 6.05
N VAL A 165 8.05 -20.56 7.04
CA VAL A 165 7.32 -21.38 8.02
C VAL A 165 7.87 -21.13 9.43
N PRO A 166 7.63 -19.95 10.00
CA PRO A 166 8.04 -19.70 11.38
C PRO A 166 7.28 -20.61 12.35
N LYS A 167 8.03 -21.15 13.28
CA LYS A 167 7.49 -21.98 14.36
C LYS A 167 7.02 -21.09 15.50
N THR A 168 5.78 -21.26 15.91
CA THR A 168 5.20 -20.50 17.01
C THR A 168 4.74 -21.44 18.12
N GLU A 169 4.41 -20.89 19.29
CA GLU A 169 3.88 -21.67 20.41
C GLU A 169 2.53 -22.34 20.10
N ILE A 170 1.79 -21.83 19.14
CA ILE A 170 0.48 -22.36 18.72
C ILE A 170 0.58 -23.26 17.47
N GLY A 171 1.77 -23.44 16.91
CA GLY A 171 1.99 -24.26 15.71
C GLY A 171 2.79 -23.53 14.63
N ASP A 172 2.95 -24.21 13.50
CA ASP A 172 3.63 -23.65 12.34
C ASP A 172 2.70 -22.70 11.58
N VAL A 173 3.22 -21.53 11.19
CA VAL A 173 2.49 -20.54 10.40
C VAL A 173 3.12 -20.44 9.03
N GLY A 174 2.35 -20.71 7.97
CA GLY A 174 2.81 -20.54 6.59
C GLY A 174 2.80 -19.06 6.17
N ILE A 175 3.86 -18.60 5.50
CA ILE A 175 4.01 -17.24 4.96
C ILE A 175 4.26 -17.30 3.46
#